data_51670f9d166bea753882d84e2ffbff81
#
_entry.id   51670f9d166bea753882d84e2ffbff81
#
_cell.length_a   1.000
_cell.length_b   1.000
_cell.length_c   1.000
_cell.angle_alpha   90.00
_cell.angle_beta   90.00
_cell.angle_gamma   90.00
#
_symmetry.space_group_name_H-M   'P 1'
#
loop_
_entity.id
_entity.type
_entity.pdbx_description
1 polymer ?
#
loop_
_entity_poly.entity_id
_entity_poly.type
_entity_poly.pdbx_seq_one_letter_code
_entity_poly.pdbx_strand_id
1 'polypeptide(L)'
;MHELVGALRSYAWGSRTSLAKLCGRPVPSAHPEAELWFGAHPADPAQVRIGNGSTTSLLELVSADPDRELGPAAPEFGGRLPFLLKILAAEEPLSLQAHPSSAQAAAGFHRENQAGVPLDSPMRNYRDENHKPELVVALDRFEALAGFREPKRTVELLRALDVAAMESYADLLAAQPDSAGLRTLFTTWITLPQNVLATLLPQVLDGCVRYLSSRKRKFAAEARTALELAENYPGDAGVLAALLLNRLTLEPGQALFLDAGNLHAYLRGLGVEIMANSDNVLRGGLTPKHVDVPELLRVLDFEPIDLPIVLPEPAGDGSVRYRTPAPEFALRRFDLTAGSALVPLTEAGPGIVLCTEGSVRLLQGGSELMLERGAAAWISAADSDVRAQAVDGPAQVFCACVGGTP
;
A
#
# COMPACT_ATOMS: atom_id res chain seq x y z
N MET A 1 13.08 4.34 24.08
CA MET A 1 12.64 3.12 23.34
C MET A 1 11.51 2.43 24.08
N HIS A 2 10.40 2.11 23.42
CA HIS A 2 9.20 1.52 24.03
C HIS A 2 8.61 0.42 23.14
N GLU A 3 8.01 -0.59 23.75
CA GLU A 3 7.21 -1.56 22.99
C GLU A 3 6.00 -0.87 22.38
N LEU A 4 5.73 -1.14 21.07
CA LEU A 4 4.65 -0.58 20.31
C LEU A 4 3.67 -1.69 19.92
N VAL A 5 2.45 -1.60 20.44
CA VAL A 5 1.38 -2.55 20.16
C VAL A 5 0.54 -2.01 18.99
N GLY A 6 0.56 -2.71 17.88
CA GLY A 6 -0.15 -2.31 16.66
C GLY A 6 -1.67 -2.41 16.79
N ALA A 7 -2.39 -1.55 16.07
CA ALA A 7 -3.84 -1.56 15.95
C ALA A 7 -4.27 -2.51 14.82
N LEU A 8 -5.07 -3.54 15.15
CA LEU A 8 -5.53 -4.56 14.19
C LEU A 8 -6.80 -4.09 13.46
N ARG A 9 -6.76 -4.12 12.12
CA ARG A 9 -7.90 -3.77 11.25
C ARG A 9 -8.48 -5.03 10.59
N SER A 10 -9.77 -5.25 10.82
CA SER A 10 -10.50 -6.43 10.33
C SER A 10 -11.40 -6.05 9.16
N TYR A 11 -10.80 -5.81 7.98
CA TYR A 11 -11.55 -5.64 6.75
C TYR A 11 -11.88 -6.99 6.12
N ALA A 12 -12.98 -7.07 5.36
CA ALA A 12 -13.49 -8.31 4.77
C ALA A 12 -12.49 -9.01 3.85
N TRP A 13 -11.69 -8.23 3.13
CA TRP A 13 -10.65 -8.73 2.21
C TRP A 13 -9.39 -9.29 2.91
N GLY A 14 -9.32 -9.16 4.24
CA GLY A 14 -8.16 -9.61 5.02
C GLY A 14 -8.02 -11.12 5.10
N SER A 15 -6.79 -11.58 5.27
CA SER A 15 -6.49 -13.01 5.43
C SER A 15 -6.83 -13.50 6.85
N ARG A 16 -7.38 -14.70 6.95
CA ARG A 16 -7.59 -15.38 8.22
C ARG A 16 -6.38 -16.22 8.66
N THR A 17 -5.32 -16.22 7.87
CA THR A 17 -4.14 -17.06 8.12
C THR A 17 -2.84 -16.28 8.15
N SER A 18 -2.58 -15.42 7.17
CA SER A 18 -1.26 -14.83 6.91
C SER A 18 -0.76 -13.97 8.06
N LEU A 19 -1.55 -12.98 8.50
CA LEU A 19 -1.17 -12.09 9.61
C LEU A 19 -1.11 -12.82 10.94
N ALA A 20 -2.10 -13.68 11.24
CA ALA A 20 -2.11 -14.48 12.46
C ALA A 20 -0.88 -15.40 12.53
N LYS A 21 -0.52 -16.05 11.41
CA LYS A 21 0.68 -16.90 11.31
C LYS A 21 1.97 -16.12 11.52
N LEU A 22 2.09 -14.93 10.88
CA LEU A 22 3.26 -14.07 11.07
C LEU A 22 3.43 -13.71 12.54
N CYS A 23 2.36 -13.34 13.24
CA CYS A 23 2.36 -12.95 14.64
C CYS A 23 2.38 -14.14 15.62
N GLY A 24 2.60 -15.38 15.16
CA GLY A 24 2.64 -16.58 16.02
C GLY A 24 1.31 -16.92 16.71
N ARG A 25 0.17 -16.42 16.18
CA ARG A 25 -1.17 -16.65 16.73
C ARG A 25 -1.84 -17.88 16.08
N PRO A 26 -2.87 -18.46 16.73
CA PRO A 26 -3.63 -19.57 16.15
C PRO A 26 -4.24 -19.23 14.80
N VAL A 27 -4.22 -20.20 13.85
CA VAL A 27 -4.80 -20.08 12.52
C VAL A 27 -5.85 -21.17 12.29
N PRO A 28 -6.97 -20.87 11.61
CA PRO A 28 -7.39 -19.57 11.15
C PRO A 28 -7.83 -18.64 12.29
N SER A 29 -7.68 -17.33 12.11
CA SER A 29 -8.23 -16.33 13.04
C SER A 29 -9.76 -16.33 13.02
N ALA A 30 -10.40 -15.85 14.08
CA ALA A 30 -11.86 -15.80 14.20
C ALA A 30 -12.52 -14.91 13.15
N HIS A 31 -11.85 -13.82 12.79
CA HIS A 31 -12.28 -12.85 11.77
C HIS A 31 -11.14 -12.59 10.78
N PRO A 32 -11.42 -12.06 9.56
CA PRO A 32 -10.38 -11.59 8.67
C PRO A 32 -9.47 -10.57 9.36
N GLU A 33 -8.18 -10.69 9.19
CA GLU A 33 -7.17 -9.77 9.69
C GLU A 33 -6.46 -9.17 8.48
N ALA A 34 -6.78 -7.91 8.21
CA ALA A 34 -6.37 -7.25 6.99
C ALA A 34 -5.08 -6.46 7.16
N GLU A 35 -4.98 -5.68 8.23
CA GLU A 35 -3.84 -4.81 8.48
C GLU A 35 -3.52 -4.74 9.98
N LEU A 36 -2.24 -4.58 10.30
CA LEU A 36 -1.76 -4.27 11.64
C LEU A 36 -0.98 -2.94 11.55
N TRP A 37 -1.51 -1.90 12.16
CA TRP A 37 -1.03 -0.53 12.04
C TRP A 37 -0.05 -0.17 13.16
N PHE A 38 1.09 0.39 12.80
CA PHE A 38 2.10 0.93 13.70
C PHE A 38 2.34 2.39 13.35
N GLY A 39 1.82 3.30 14.16
CA GLY A 39 1.94 4.74 13.93
C GLY A 39 1.01 5.57 14.80
N ALA A 40 1.05 6.88 14.59
CA ALA A 40 0.24 7.88 15.30
C ALA A 40 -0.99 8.32 14.47
N HIS A 41 -1.59 7.40 13.70
CA HIS A 41 -2.73 7.75 12.86
C HIS A 41 -3.98 8.05 13.70
N PRO A 42 -4.67 9.20 13.48
CA PRO A 42 -5.79 9.61 14.35
C PRO A 42 -6.95 8.61 14.39
N ALA A 43 -7.18 7.87 13.31
CA ALA A 43 -8.28 6.89 13.24
C ALA A 43 -8.07 5.68 14.14
N ASP A 44 -6.80 5.25 14.36
CA ASP A 44 -6.49 4.09 15.20
C ASP A 44 -4.97 4.07 15.54
N PRO A 45 -4.54 4.87 16.53
CA PRO A 45 -3.13 4.97 16.88
C PRO A 45 -2.64 3.72 17.61
N ALA A 46 -1.43 3.28 17.29
CA ALA A 46 -0.76 2.22 18.03
C ALA A 46 -0.56 2.61 19.50
N GLN A 47 -0.52 1.60 20.39
CA GLN A 47 -0.37 1.78 21.83
C GLN A 47 1.10 1.60 22.24
N VAL A 48 1.61 2.53 23.01
CA VAL A 48 2.97 2.50 23.58
C VAL A 48 2.90 1.94 25.01
N ARG A 49 3.68 0.91 25.33
CA ARG A 49 3.82 0.40 26.70
C ARG A 49 4.90 1.18 27.44
N ILE A 50 4.52 1.80 28.55
CA ILE A 50 5.44 2.55 29.42
C ILE A 50 5.89 1.65 30.58
N GLY A 51 7.12 1.84 31.05
CA GLY A 51 7.83 0.95 31.98
C GLY A 51 7.16 0.58 33.32
N ASN A 52 6.01 1.18 33.67
CA ASN A 52 5.21 0.84 34.84
C ASN A 52 3.99 -0.04 34.49
N GLY A 53 3.89 -0.56 33.27
CA GLY A 53 2.76 -1.33 32.75
C GLY A 53 1.56 -0.50 32.28
N SER A 54 1.64 0.83 32.31
CA SER A 54 0.63 1.71 31.69
C SER A 54 0.83 1.78 30.18
N THR A 55 -0.25 2.13 29.49
CA THR A 55 -0.25 2.36 28.04
C THR A 55 -0.74 3.76 27.73
N THR A 56 -0.18 4.36 26.69
CA THR A 56 -0.68 5.58 26.06
C THR A 56 -0.68 5.39 24.55
N SER A 57 -1.50 6.12 23.82
CA SER A 57 -1.40 6.06 22.36
C SER A 57 -0.12 6.77 21.86
N LEU A 58 0.45 6.28 20.76
CA LEU A 58 1.60 6.96 20.13
C LEU A 58 1.23 8.40 19.71
N LEU A 59 -0.03 8.62 19.33
CA LEU A 59 -0.55 9.95 18.99
C LEU A 59 -0.49 10.91 20.19
N GLU A 60 -0.93 10.47 21.37
CA GLU A 60 -0.86 11.25 22.62
C GLU A 60 0.58 11.49 23.02
N LEU A 61 1.44 10.46 22.96
CA LEU A 61 2.85 10.58 23.33
C LEU A 61 3.56 11.64 22.45
N VAL A 62 3.40 11.56 21.13
CA VAL A 62 4.00 12.52 20.20
C VAL A 62 3.40 13.91 20.37
N SER A 63 2.10 14.03 20.59
CA SER A 63 1.43 15.33 20.77
C SER A 63 1.83 16.02 22.07
N ALA A 64 2.19 15.27 23.12
CA ALA A 64 2.59 15.82 24.41
C ALA A 64 3.98 16.49 24.39
N ASP A 65 4.92 15.94 23.61
CA ASP A 65 6.28 16.48 23.49
C ASP A 65 6.84 16.18 22.06
N PRO A 66 6.38 16.92 21.03
CA PRO A 66 6.81 16.68 19.66
C PRO A 66 8.31 16.82 19.44
N ASP A 67 8.94 17.78 20.14
CA ASP A 67 10.38 18.04 19.99
C ASP A 67 11.21 16.88 20.51
N ARG A 68 10.82 16.27 21.61
CA ARG A 68 11.48 15.09 22.17
C ARG A 68 11.25 13.86 21.28
N GLU A 69 10.00 13.64 20.87
CA GLU A 69 9.61 12.43 20.17
C GLU A 69 10.03 12.44 18.70
N LEU A 70 9.94 13.59 18.02
CA LEU A 70 10.21 13.71 16.58
C LEU A 70 11.52 14.44 16.26
N GLY A 71 12.09 15.22 17.21
CA GLY A 71 13.33 15.97 17.01
C GLY A 71 13.25 16.92 15.81
N PRO A 72 14.24 16.92 14.90
CA PRO A 72 14.25 17.80 13.72
C PRO A 72 13.03 17.68 12.80
N ALA A 73 12.34 16.55 12.79
CA ALA A 73 11.13 16.36 11.99
C ALA A 73 9.88 17.09 12.56
N ALA A 74 9.89 17.47 13.84
CA ALA A 74 8.75 18.14 14.46
C ALA A 74 8.32 19.43 13.75
N PRO A 75 9.19 20.41 13.48
CA PRO A 75 8.81 21.61 12.75
C PRO A 75 8.44 21.36 11.29
N GLU A 76 9.06 20.37 10.64
CA GLU A 76 8.84 20.07 9.22
C GLU A 76 7.43 19.50 8.98
N PHE A 77 6.95 18.64 9.89
CA PHE A 77 5.66 17.99 9.77
C PHE A 77 4.60 18.47 10.77
N GLY A 78 4.75 19.68 11.29
CA GLY A 78 3.77 20.32 12.18
C GLY A 78 3.54 19.55 13.48
N GLY A 79 4.59 18.96 14.06
CA GLY A 79 4.54 18.21 15.32
C GLY A 79 3.85 16.85 15.21
N ARG A 80 3.71 16.29 14.01
CA ARG A 80 3.05 15.01 13.76
C ARG A 80 4.02 13.99 13.14
N LEU A 81 3.89 12.72 13.52
CA LEU A 81 4.60 11.64 12.83
C LEU A 81 4.07 11.56 11.39
N PRO A 82 4.91 11.76 10.35
CA PRO A 82 4.42 11.94 8.99
C PRO A 82 4.05 10.63 8.29
N PHE A 83 4.35 9.47 8.86
CA PHE A 83 4.13 8.18 8.22
C PHE A 83 3.33 7.20 9.09
N LEU A 84 2.77 6.20 8.42
CA LEU A 84 2.15 5.02 9.01
C LEU A 84 2.84 3.78 8.45
N LEU A 85 3.34 2.90 9.34
CA LEU A 85 3.86 1.58 9.00
C LEU A 85 2.79 0.53 9.24
N LYS A 86 2.67 -0.47 8.36
CA LYS A 86 1.67 -1.54 8.48
C LYS A 86 2.26 -2.90 8.10
N ILE A 87 1.67 -3.95 8.64
CA ILE A 87 1.65 -5.26 7.98
C ILE A 87 0.28 -5.38 7.30
N LEU A 88 0.28 -5.63 5.99
CA LEU A 88 -0.92 -5.80 5.18
C LEU A 88 -1.02 -7.24 4.68
N ALA A 89 -2.20 -7.87 4.84
CA ALA A 89 -2.47 -9.26 4.47
C ALA A 89 -3.74 -9.34 3.62
N ALA A 90 -3.59 -9.24 2.29
CA ALA A 90 -4.68 -9.36 1.34
C ALA A 90 -4.93 -10.83 0.99
N GLU A 91 -6.15 -11.31 1.20
CA GLU A 91 -6.66 -12.60 0.73
C GLU A 91 -7.54 -12.42 -0.52
N GLU A 92 -8.28 -11.30 -0.57
CA GLU A 92 -9.15 -10.93 -1.68
C GLU A 92 -8.69 -9.58 -2.28
N PRO A 93 -9.01 -9.32 -3.56
CA PRO A 93 -8.65 -8.07 -4.21
C PRO A 93 -9.25 -6.85 -3.52
N LEU A 94 -8.43 -5.82 -3.33
CA LEU A 94 -8.87 -4.50 -2.86
C LEU A 94 -9.49 -3.69 -4.01
N SER A 95 -10.22 -2.62 -3.66
CA SER A 95 -10.74 -1.67 -4.66
C SER A 95 -9.62 -1.00 -5.47
N LEU A 96 -9.93 -0.59 -6.71
CA LEU A 96 -9.08 0.32 -7.47
C LEU A 96 -9.04 1.67 -6.78
N GLN A 97 -7.83 2.19 -6.52
CA GLN A 97 -7.57 3.41 -5.78
C GLN A 97 -6.56 4.29 -6.50
N ALA A 98 -6.70 5.59 -6.33
CA ALA A 98 -5.68 6.58 -6.67
C ALA A 98 -5.60 7.64 -5.56
N HIS A 99 -4.40 8.19 -5.37
CA HIS A 99 -4.15 9.21 -4.36
C HIS A 99 -3.81 10.54 -5.02
N PRO A 100 -4.29 11.67 -4.48
CA PRO A 100 -4.01 12.99 -5.02
C PRO A 100 -2.56 13.41 -4.75
N SER A 101 -2.02 14.29 -5.57
CA SER A 101 -0.81 15.06 -5.24
C SER A 101 -1.08 16.03 -4.08
N SER A 102 -0.04 16.55 -3.43
CA SER A 102 -0.17 17.52 -2.34
C SER A 102 -1.00 18.74 -2.74
N ALA A 103 -0.78 19.27 -3.95
CA ALA A 103 -1.56 20.41 -4.46
C ALA A 103 -3.04 20.06 -4.69
N GLN A 104 -3.32 18.87 -5.23
CA GLN A 104 -4.69 18.39 -5.43
C GLN A 104 -5.39 18.11 -4.09
N ALA A 105 -4.69 17.53 -3.12
CA ALA A 105 -5.21 17.23 -1.78
C ALA A 105 -5.62 18.51 -1.06
N ALA A 106 -4.73 19.51 -0.96
CA ALA A 106 -5.01 20.79 -0.34
C ALA A 106 -6.19 21.52 -1.04
N ALA A 107 -6.16 21.63 -2.37
CA ALA A 107 -7.24 22.27 -3.13
C ALA A 107 -8.58 21.54 -2.98
N GLY A 108 -8.57 20.21 -2.99
CA GLY A 108 -9.75 19.37 -2.82
C GLY A 108 -10.34 19.48 -1.42
N PHE A 109 -9.51 19.42 -0.38
CA PHE A 109 -9.91 19.57 1.00
C PHE A 109 -10.59 20.92 1.26
N HIS A 110 -9.96 22.03 0.80
CA HIS A 110 -10.55 23.36 0.93
C HIS A 110 -11.87 23.49 0.17
N ARG A 111 -11.96 22.96 -1.05
CA ARG A 111 -13.18 23.00 -1.86
C ARG A 111 -14.34 22.24 -1.17
N GLU A 112 -14.10 21.04 -0.65
CA GLU A 112 -15.14 20.26 0.04
C GLU A 112 -15.53 20.89 1.38
N ASN A 113 -14.60 21.54 2.11
CA ASN A 113 -14.91 22.34 3.30
C ASN A 113 -15.79 23.55 2.97
N GLN A 114 -15.48 24.30 1.90
CA GLN A 114 -16.29 25.42 1.45
C GLN A 114 -17.70 24.99 1.00
N ALA A 115 -17.81 23.80 0.41
CA ALA A 115 -19.09 23.19 0.04
C ALA A 115 -19.86 22.61 1.23
N GLY A 116 -19.29 22.62 2.45
CA GLY A 116 -19.93 22.12 3.66
C GLY A 116 -20.06 20.59 3.72
N VAL A 117 -19.23 19.85 2.97
CA VAL A 117 -19.24 18.38 3.01
C VAL A 117 -18.61 17.90 4.33
N PRO A 118 -19.34 17.18 5.21
CA PRO A 118 -18.80 16.70 6.47
C PRO A 118 -17.57 15.78 6.29
N LEU A 119 -16.59 15.82 7.22
CA LEU A 119 -15.39 15.00 7.14
C LEU A 119 -15.66 13.49 7.17
N ASP A 120 -16.71 13.07 7.86
CA ASP A 120 -17.16 11.68 7.99
C ASP A 120 -18.12 11.23 6.88
N SER A 121 -18.50 12.14 5.98
CA SER A 121 -19.41 11.83 4.86
C SER A 121 -18.81 10.72 3.97
N PRO A 122 -19.60 9.71 3.58
CA PRO A 122 -19.17 8.69 2.62
C PRO A 122 -18.93 9.25 1.21
N MET A 123 -19.42 10.48 0.93
CA MET A 123 -19.22 11.18 -0.34
C MET A 123 -17.97 12.06 -0.35
N ARG A 124 -17.26 12.16 0.80
CA ARG A 124 -16.05 12.98 0.92
C ARG A 124 -14.86 12.27 0.32
N ASN A 125 -14.16 12.94 -0.63
CA ASN A 125 -12.94 12.45 -1.26
C ASN A 125 -11.67 12.85 -0.48
N TYR A 126 -11.65 14.09 0.06
CA TYR A 126 -10.49 14.68 0.70
C TYR A 126 -10.72 14.86 2.21
N ARG A 127 -10.08 14.02 3.01
CA ARG A 127 -10.22 14.01 4.47
C ARG A 127 -9.16 14.84 5.17
N ASP A 128 -8.06 15.12 4.46
CA ASP A 128 -6.93 15.94 4.90
C ASP A 128 -6.28 16.64 3.69
N GLU A 129 -5.28 17.48 3.95
CA GLU A 129 -4.57 18.27 2.94
C GLU A 129 -3.33 17.54 2.37
N ASN A 130 -3.08 16.30 2.79
CA ASN A 130 -1.85 15.60 2.48
C ASN A 130 -1.99 14.69 1.26
N HIS A 131 -0.89 14.50 0.54
CA HIS A 131 -0.76 13.42 -0.42
C HIS A 131 -0.53 12.09 0.31
N LYS A 132 -0.56 10.99 -0.46
CA LYS A 132 -0.45 9.66 0.11
C LYS A 132 0.45 8.77 -0.73
N PRO A 133 1.76 9.05 -0.82
CA PRO A 133 2.69 8.10 -1.39
C PRO A 133 2.75 6.84 -0.52
N GLU A 134 2.85 5.68 -1.16
CA GLU A 134 2.86 4.37 -0.50
C GLU A 134 4.01 3.52 -1.04
N LEU A 135 4.61 2.73 -0.17
CA LEU A 135 5.58 1.69 -0.51
C LEU A 135 5.18 0.40 0.17
N VAL A 136 4.94 -0.66 -0.59
CA VAL A 136 4.74 -2.01 -0.04
C VAL A 136 5.93 -2.89 -0.39
N VAL A 137 6.48 -3.58 0.60
CA VAL A 137 7.53 -4.61 0.44
C VAL A 137 6.90 -5.97 0.65
N ALA A 138 7.02 -6.84 -0.34
CA ALA A 138 6.50 -8.19 -0.29
C ALA A 138 7.24 -9.05 0.76
N LEU A 139 6.50 -9.69 1.65
CA LEU A 139 7.00 -10.70 2.58
C LEU A 139 6.82 -12.13 2.03
N ASP A 140 5.80 -12.33 1.21
CA ASP A 140 5.58 -13.51 0.39
C ASP A 140 5.28 -13.08 -1.05
N ARG A 141 4.83 -14.02 -1.90
CA ARG A 141 4.42 -13.67 -3.25
C ARG A 141 3.24 -12.71 -3.22
N PHE A 142 3.46 -11.47 -3.65
CA PHE A 142 2.51 -10.39 -3.61
C PHE A 142 2.04 -10.00 -5.02
N GLU A 143 0.73 -9.93 -5.23
CA GLU A 143 0.12 -9.64 -6.51
C GLU A 143 -0.63 -8.31 -6.48
N ALA A 144 -0.43 -7.47 -7.51
CA ALA A 144 -1.01 -6.14 -7.60
C ALA A 144 -1.32 -5.71 -9.03
N LEU A 145 -2.18 -4.72 -9.14
CA LEU A 145 -2.35 -3.88 -10.33
C LEU A 145 -1.76 -2.51 -10.01
N ALA A 146 -0.93 -1.93 -10.90
CA ALA A 146 -0.38 -0.60 -10.66
C ALA A 146 -0.01 0.13 -11.95
N GLY A 147 -0.57 1.32 -12.14
CA GLY A 147 -0.34 2.21 -13.26
C GLY A 147 -0.82 1.69 -14.60
N PHE A 148 -1.03 2.59 -15.54
CA PHE A 148 -1.49 2.22 -16.86
C PHE A 148 -0.41 1.48 -17.64
N ARG A 149 -0.82 0.38 -18.28
CA ARG A 149 0.05 -0.42 -19.14
C ARG A 149 0.28 0.31 -20.46
N GLU A 150 1.44 0.05 -21.07
CA GLU A 150 1.78 0.51 -22.41
C GLU A 150 0.62 0.23 -23.40
N PRO A 151 0.11 1.27 -24.12
CA PRO A 151 -1.11 1.15 -24.94
C PRO A 151 -1.09 0.06 -25.99
N LYS A 152 0.02 -0.13 -26.69
CA LYS A 152 0.15 -1.18 -27.73
C LYS A 152 0.02 -2.57 -27.12
N ARG A 153 0.60 -2.79 -25.93
CA ARG A 153 0.48 -4.05 -25.21
C ARG A 153 -0.94 -4.28 -24.69
N THR A 154 -1.64 -3.19 -24.34
CA THR A 154 -3.06 -3.26 -23.97
C THR A 154 -3.92 -3.63 -25.18
N VAL A 155 -3.69 -3.04 -26.35
CA VAL A 155 -4.37 -3.43 -27.59
C VAL A 155 -4.13 -4.90 -27.93
N GLU A 156 -2.90 -5.39 -27.77
CA GLU A 156 -2.60 -6.82 -27.98
C GLU A 156 -3.40 -7.71 -27.02
N LEU A 157 -3.55 -7.33 -25.75
CA LEU A 157 -4.35 -8.08 -24.79
C LEU A 157 -5.82 -8.11 -25.23
N LEU A 158 -6.40 -6.94 -25.53
CA LEU A 158 -7.83 -6.85 -25.90
C LEU A 158 -8.14 -7.72 -27.12
N ARG A 159 -7.30 -7.68 -28.16
CA ARG A 159 -7.44 -8.52 -29.36
C ARG A 159 -7.18 -9.99 -29.07
N ALA A 160 -6.28 -10.31 -28.13
CA ALA A 160 -5.97 -11.70 -27.79
C ALA A 160 -7.14 -12.43 -27.11
N LEU A 161 -8.04 -11.71 -26.43
CA LEU A 161 -9.26 -12.26 -25.81
C LEU A 161 -10.30 -12.70 -26.86
N ASP A 162 -10.19 -12.24 -28.10
CA ASP A 162 -11.05 -12.62 -29.24
C ASP A 162 -12.54 -12.39 -28.92
N VAL A 163 -12.87 -11.16 -28.54
CA VAL A 163 -14.22 -10.71 -28.20
C VAL A 163 -14.64 -9.62 -29.18
N ALA A 164 -15.59 -9.92 -30.07
CA ALA A 164 -16.02 -8.99 -31.13
C ALA A 164 -16.47 -7.63 -30.59
N ALA A 165 -17.15 -7.60 -29.44
CA ALA A 165 -17.57 -6.36 -28.79
C ALA A 165 -16.40 -5.49 -28.25
N MET A 166 -15.19 -6.05 -28.16
CA MET A 166 -13.99 -5.31 -27.72
C MET A 166 -13.17 -4.69 -28.87
N GLU A 167 -13.45 -5.07 -30.13
CA GLU A 167 -12.65 -4.60 -31.28
C GLU A 167 -12.70 -3.07 -31.42
N SER A 168 -13.88 -2.45 -31.29
CA SER A 168 -14.00 -0.99 -31.38
C SER A 168 -13.20 -0.25 -30.30
N TYR A 169 -13.09 -0.82 -29.10
CA TYR A 169 -12.27 -0.24 -28.02
C TYR A 169 -10.77 -0.46 -28.26
N ALA A 170 -10.39 -1.62 -28.79
CA ALA A 170 -9.03 -1.91 -29.21
C ALA A 170 -8.59 -0.99 -30.36
N ASP A 171 -9.47 -0.74 -31.34
CA ASP A 171 -9.20 0.17 -32.47
C ASP A 171 -9.10 1.63 -32.01
N LEU A 172 -9.94 2.06 -31.05
CA LEU A 172 -9.85 3.39 -30.45
C LEU A 172 -8.47 3.62 -29.83
N LEU A 173 -7.99 2.70 -29.01
CA LEU A 173 -6.68 2.79 -28.39
C LEU A 173 -5.54 2.61 -29.40
N ALA A 174 -5.72 1.77 -30.42
CA ALA A 174 -4.74 1.59 -31.49
C ALA A 174 -4.57 2.83 -32.35
N ALA A 175 -5.66 3.61 -32.57
CA ALA A 175 -5.63 4.86 -33.30
C ALA A 175 -4.92 5.98 -32.53
N GLN A 176 -4.97 5.95 -31.20
CA GLN A 176 -4.29 6.91 -30.32
C GLN A 176 -3.59 6.17 -29.16
N PRO A 177 -2.40 5.55 -29.43
CA PRO A 177 -1.71 4.71 -28.46
C PRO A 177 -0.82 5.53 -27.51
N ASP A 178 -1.44 6.43 -26.77
CA ASP A 178 -0.83 7.33 -25.79
C ASP A 178 -1.71 7.53 -24.54
N SER A 179 -1.30 8.42 -23.65
CA SER A 179 -2.03 8.78 -22.43
C SER A 179 -3.44 9.32 -22.71
N ALA A 180 -3.64 10.04 -23.79
CA ALA A 180 -4.97 10.56 -24.17
C ALA A 180 -5.90 9.43 -24.63
N GLY A 181 -5.40 8.46 -25.39
CA GLY A 181 -6.15 7.25 -25.76
C GLY A 181 -6.50 6.39 -24.54
N LEU A 182 -5.58 6.20 -23.60
CA LEU A 182 -5.84 5.52 -22.33
C LEU A 182 -6.92 6.25 -21.51
N ARG A 183 -6.81 7.57 -21.39
CA ARG A 183 -7.82 8.39 -20.72
C ARG A 183 -9.19 8.23 -21.35
N THR A 184 -9.26 8.28 -22.68
CA THR A 184 -10.52 8.14 -23.43
C THR A 184 -11.13 6.77 -23.19
N LEU A 185 -10.35 5.70 -23.28
CA LEU A 185 -10.83 4.34 -23.10
C LEU A 185 -11.25 4.08 -21.65
N PHE A 186 -10.44 4.47 -20.66
CA PHE A 186 -10.78 4.37 -19.24
C PHE A 186 -12.08 5.11 -18.93
N THR A 187 -12.18 6.38 -19.36
CA THR A 187 -13.39 7.20 -19.14
C THR A 187 -14.62 6.53 -19.75
N THR A 188 -14.49 6.01 -20.97
CA THR A 188 -15.57 5.30 -21.64
C THR A 188 -16.05 4.10 -20.81
N TRP A 189 -15.13 3.28 -20.31
CA TRP A 189 -15.49 2.07 -19.58
C TRP A 189 -16.07 2.36 -18.20
N ILE A 190 -15.47 3.30 -17.44
CA ILE A 190 -15.94 3.58 -16.07
C ILE A 190 -17.30 4.31 -16.04
N THR A 191 -17.70 4.90 -17.17
CA THR A 191 -19.00 5.59 -17.33
C THR A 191 -20.00 4.81 -18.18
N LEU A 192 -19.71 3.54 -18.51
CA LEU A 192 -20.65 2.72 -19.28
C LEU A 192 -22.02 2.63 -18.58
N PRO A 193 -23.12 2.84 -19.31
CA PRO A 193 -24.44 2.52 -18.77
C PRO A 193 -24.53 1.06 -18.32
N GLN A 194 -25.19 0.82 -17.18
CA GLN A 194 -25.24 -0.50 -16.55
C GLN A 194 -25.79 -1.60 -17.48
N ASN A 195 -26.76 -1.26 -18.34
CA ASN A 195 -27.29 -2.21 -19.33
C ASN A 195 -26.28 -2.60 -20.43
N VAL A 196 -25.38 -1.67 -20.80
CA VAL A 196 -24.29 -1.95 -21.75
C VAL A 196 -23.21 -2.81 -21.07
N LEU A 197 -22.82 -2.45 -19.85
CA LEU A 197 -21.86 -3.20 -19.06
C LEU A 197 -22.34 -4.63 -18.80
N ALA A 198 -23.63 -4.81 -18.44
CA ALA A 198 -24.23 -6.12 -18.20
C ALA A 198 -24.23 -7.04 -19.44
N THR A 199 -24.10 -6.46 -20.65
CA THR A 199 -23.97 -7.22 -21.90
C THR A 199 -22.50 -7.44 -22.28
N LEU A 200 -21.63 -6.45 -22.07
CA LEU A 200 -20.23 -6.50 -22.48
C LEU A 200 -19.39 -7.39 -21.55
N LEU A 201 -19.53 -7.20 -20.24
CA LEU A 201 -18.67 -7.86 -19.25
C LEU A 201 -18.72 -9.39 -19.35
N PRO A 202 -19.88 -10.07 -19.45
CA PRO A 202 -19.93 -11.52 -19.64
C PRO A 202 -19.18 -11.98 -20.90
N GLN A 203 -19.26 -11.25 -22.01
CA GLN A 203 -18.54 -11.61 -23.25
C GLN A 203 -17.02 -11.52 -23.05
N VAL A 204 -16.54 -10.50 -22.30
CA VAL A 204 -15.12 -10.35 -21.96
C VAL A 204 -14.66 -11.52 -21.07
N LEU A 205 -15.45 -11.89 -20.05
CA LEU A 205 -15.15 -13.03 -19.17
C LEU A 205 -15.12 -14.36 -19.93
N ASP A 206 -16.07 -14.59 -20.85
CA ASP A 206 -16.05 -15.75 -21.74
C ASP A 206 -14.80 -15.75 -22.63
N GLY A 207 -14.36 -14.58 -23.11
CA GLY A 207 -13.10 -14.41 -23.83
C GLY A 207 -11.90 -14.80 -22.97
N CYS A 208 -11.87 -14.40 -21.71
CA CYS A 208 -10.83 -14.79 -20.75
C CYS A 208 -10.81 -16.32 -20.54
N VAL A 209 -11.96 -16.96 -20.37
CA VAL A 209 -12.07 -18.42 -20.22
C VAL A 209 -11.55 -19.12 -21.48
N ARG A 210 -11.98 -18.71 -22.69
CA ARG A 210 -11.48 -19.28 -23.96
C ARG A 210 -9.96 -19.09 -24.08
N TYR A 211 -9.45 -17.89 -23.75
CA TYR A 211 -8.01 -17.60 -23.78
C TYR A 211 -7.22 -18.54 -22.87
N LEU A 212 -7.65 -18.73 -21.62
CA LEU A 212 -7.01 -19.63 -20.66
C LEU A 212 -7.08 -21.12 -21.06
N SER A 213 -8.15 -21.53 -21.74
CA SER A 213 -8.31 -22.89 -22.27
C SER A 213 -7.43 -23.15 -23.49
N SER A 214 -6.91 -22.10 -24.12
CA SER A 214 -5.99 -22.21 -25.25
C SER A 214 -4.56 -22.52 -24.79
N ARG A 215 -3.65 -22.74 -25.75
CA ARG A 215 -2.19 -22.89 -25.47
C ARG A 215 -1.47 -21.55 -25.28
N LYS A 216 -2.14 -20.41 -25.50
CA LYS A 216 -1.60 -19.07 -25.32
C LYS A 216 -1.33 -18.80 -23.84
N ARG A 217 -0.21 -18.12 -23.51
CA ARG A 217 0.18 -17.84 -22.12
C ARG A 217 0.53 -16.38 -21.83
N LYS A 218 0.74 -15.55 -22.87
CA LYS A 218 1.24 -14.18 -22.76
C LYS A 218 0.45 -13.31 -21.77
N PHE A 219 -0.89 -13.44 -21.79
CA PHE A 219 -1.82 -12.66 -20.96
C PHE A 219 -2.67 -13.54 -20.02
N ALA A 220 -2.12 -14.71 -19.64
CA ALA A 220 -2.85 -15.63 -18.79
C ALA A 220 -3.07 -15.11 -17.37
N ALA A 221 -2.14 -14.28 -16.86
CA ALA A 221 -2.28 -13.67 -15.55
C ALA A 221 -3.39 -12.62 -15.56
N GLU A 222 -3.41 -11.75 -16.55
CA GLU A 222 -4.44 -10.71 -16.73
C GLU A 222 -5.84 -11.32 -16.90
N ALA A 223 -5.96 -12.38 -17.71
CA ALA A 223 -7.23 -13.08 -17.92
C ALA A 223 -7.75 -13.75 -16.63
N ARG A 224 -6.86 -14.37 -15.81
CA ARG A 224 -7.26 -14.92 -14.51
C ARG A 224 -7.69 -13.82 -13.54
N THR A 225 -6.92 -12.72 -13.47
CA THR A 225 -7.26 -11.58 -12.62
C THR A 225 -8.62 -10.99 -12.99
N ALA A 226 -8.95 -10.84 -14.29
CA ALA A 226 -10.27 -10.35 -14.70
C ALA A 226 -11.41 -11.27 -14.23
N LEU A 227 -11.23 -12.59 -14.27
CA LEU A 227 -12.22 -13.55 -13.76
C LEU A 227 -12.35 -13.45 -12.23
N GLU A 228 -11.24 -13.42 -11.50
CA GLU A 228 -11.23 -13.29 -10.03
C GLU A 228 -11.89 -11.98 -9.58
N LEU A 229 -11.58 -10.87 -10.24
CA LEU A 229 -12.21 -9.58 -9.96
C LEU A 229 -13.73 -9.60 -10.22
N ALA A 230 -14.17 -10.25 -11.29
CA ALA A 230 -15.60 -10.37 -11.60
C ALA A 230 -16.36 -11.27 -10.61
N GLU A 231 -15.71 -12.27 -10.02
CA GLU A 231 -16.27 -13.10 -8.94
C GLU A 231 -16.45 -12.28 -7.65
N ASN A 232 -15.47 -11.46 -7.29
CA ASN A 232 -15.50 -10.63 -6.07
C ASN A 232 -16.39 -9.37 -6.23
N TYR A 233 -16.46 -8.81 -7.45
CA TYR A 233 -17.17 -7.58 -7.78
C TYR A 233 -18.08 -7.76 -9.00
N PRO A 234 -19.17 -8.52 -8.88
CA PRO A 234 -20.05 -8.81 -10.01
C PRO A 234 -20.66 -7.56 -10.64
N GLY A 235 -20.48 -7.37 -11.94
CA GLY A 235 -21.04 -6.25 -12.68
C GLY A 235 -20.36 -4.89 -12.45
N ASP A 236 -19.16 -4.86 -11.85
CA ASP A 236 -18.39 -3.64 -11.65
C ASP A 236 -17.52 -3.32 -12.87
N ALA A 237 -17.59 -2.07 -13.35
CA ALA A 237 -16.79 -1.58 -14.49
C ALA A 237 -15.28 -1.60 -14.21
N GLY A 238 -14.87 -1.60 -12.94
CA GLY A 238 -13.47 -1.76 -12.52
C GLY A 238 -12.81 -3.02 -13.05
N VAL A 239 -13.59 -4.06 -13.36
CA VAL A 239 -13.06 -5.28 -14.01
C VAL A 239 -12.50 -4.97 -15.40
N LEU A 240 -13.19 -4.12 -16.18
CA LEU A 240 -12.68 -3.64 -17.47
C LEU A 240 -11.49 -2.69 -17.27
N ALA A 241 -11.58 -1.76 -16.32
CA ALA A 241 -10.50 -0.83 -16.00
C ALA A 241 -9.20 -1.56 -15.61
N ALA A 242 -9.29 -2.68 -14.89
CA ALA A 242 -8.15 -3.51 -14.51
C ALA A 242 -7.37 -4.05 -15.73
N LEU A 243 -8.03 -4.26 -16.88
CA LEU A 243 -7.36 -4.67 -18.12
C LEU A 243 -6.45 -3.60 -18.72
N LEU A 244 -6.53 -2.34 -18.27
CA LEU A 244 -5.65 -1.25 -18.70
C LEU A 244 -4.40 -1.14 -17.85
N LEU A 245 -4.35 -1.80 -16.70
CA LEU A 245 -3.26 -1.66 -15.73
C LEU A 245 -2.17 -2.73 -15.91
N ASN A 246 -0.97 -2.41 -15.44
CA ASN A 246 0.07 -3.42 -15.28
C ASN A 246 -0.33 -4.39 -14.18
N ARG A 247 -0.28 -5.68 -14.47
CA ARG A 247 -0.44 -6.75 -13.50
C ARG A 247 0.94 -7.22 -13.06
N LEU A 248 1.21 -7.07 -11.77
CA LEU A 248 2.51 -7.30 -11.14
C LEU A 248 2.49 -8.53 -10.25
N THR A 249 3.63 -9.17 -10.12
CA THR A 249 3.94 -10.11 -9.04
C THR A 249 5.26 -9.69 -8.44
N LEU A 250 5.26 -9.43 -7.15
CA LEU A 250 6.47 -9.17 -6.37
C LEU A 250 6.90 -10.47 -5.69
N GLU A 251 8.17 -10.79 -5.80
CA GLU A 251 8.79 -11.83 -4.99
C GLU A 251 9.22 -11.26 -3.63
N PRO A 252 9.40 -12.11 -2.59
CA PRO A 252 9.81 -11.64 -1.27
C PRO A 252 11.01 -10.70 -1.32
N GLY A 253 10.88 -9.55 -0.68
CA GLY A 253 11.90 -8.49 -0.64
C GLY A 253 11.85 -7.50 -1.80
N GLN A 254 11.10 -7.73 -2.86
CA GLN A 254 10.79 -6.71 -3.87
C GLN A 254 9.72 -5.77 -3.33
N ALA A 255 9.70 -4.54 -3.83
CA ALA A 255 8.73 -3.55 -3.40
C ALA A 255 8.02 -2.88 -4.59
N LEU A 256 6.87 -2.29 -4.30
CA LEU A 256 6.10 -1.46 -5.21
C LEU A 256 5.95 -0.08 -4.58
N PHE A 257 6.38 0.95 -5.29
CA PHE A 257 6.15 2.34 -4.91
C PHE A 257 5.00 2.94 -5.72
N LEU A 258 4.07 3.57 -5.04
CA LEU A 258 2.86 4.18 -5.58
C LEU A 258 2.87 5.67 -5.29
N ASP A 259 3.09 6.46 -6.32
CA ASP A 259 3.05 7.92 -6.25
C ASP A 259 1.65 8.45 -6.55
N ALA A 260 1.45 9.76 -6.37
CA ALA A 260 0.21 10.44 -6.71
C ALA A 260 -0.23 10.16 -8.16
N GLY A 261 -1.54 10.01 -8.37
CA GLY A 261 -2.14 9.76 -9.68
C GLY A 261 -2.06 8.32 -10.18
N ASN A 262 -1.29 7.44 -9.53
CA ASN A 262 -1.21 6.04 -9.90
C ASN A 262 -2.50 5.28 -9.52
N LEU A 263 -3.22 4.76 -10.52
CA LEU A 263 -4.32 3.84 -10.29
C LEU A 263 -3.78 2.45 -9.95
N HIS A 264 -4.19 1.91 -8.81
CA HIS A 264 -3.66 0.64 -8.31
C HIS A 264 -4.69 -0.16 -7.52
N ALA A 265 -4.40 -1.45 -7.33
CA ALA A 265 -5.09 -2.33 -6.38
C ALA A 265 -4.17 -3.47 -5.95
N TYR A 266 -4.15 -3.80 -4.67
CA TYR A 266 -3.54 -5.04 -4.20
C TYR A 266 -4.52 -6.18 -4.43
N LEU A 267 -4.03 -7.29 -4.95
CA LEU A 267 -4.84 -8.45 -5.29
C LEU A 267 -4.75 -9.55 -4.22
N ARG A 268 -3.52 -9.86 -3.81
CA ARG A 268 -3.24 -10.90 -2.82
C ARG A 268 -1.81 -10.82 -2.33
N GLY A 269 -1.57 -11.18 -1.08
CA GLY A 269 -0.24 -11.34 -0.50
C GLY A 269 -0.10 -10.70 0.87
N LEU A 270 1.06 -10.95 1.49
CA LEU A 270 1.50 -10.38 2.76
C LEU A 270 2.66 -9.43 2.50
N GLY A 271 2.59 -8.21 3.04
CA GLY A 271 3.64 -7.21 2.87
C GLY A 271 3.78 -6.27 4.06
N VAL A 272 4.93 -5.62 4.13
CA VAL A 272 5.15 -4.44 4.98
C VAL A 272 4.88 -3.21 4.13
N GLU A 273 3.91 -2.39 4.52
CA GLU A 273 3.56 -1.15 3.84
C GLU A 273 3.94 0.04 4.70
N ILE A 274 4.55 1.04 4.08
CA ILE A 274 4.76 2.36 4.68
C ILE A 274 4.16 3.44 3.78
N MET A 275 3.48 4.38 4.37
CA MET A 275 2.79 5.44 3.63
C MET A 275 2.83 6.77 4.39
N ALA A 276 2.67 7.88 3.69
CA ALA A 276 2.40 9.15 4.35
C ALA A 276 1.03 9.11 5.06
N ASN A 277 0.93 9.82 6.19
CA ASN A 277 -0.31 9.90 6.96
C ASN A 277 -1.36 10.72 6.20
N SER A 278 -2.24 10.01 5.47
CA SER A 278 -3.41 10.58 4.78
C SER A 278 -4.48 9.53 4.60
N ASP A 279 -5.75 9.96 4.68
CA ASP A 279 -6.94 9.16 4.39
C ASP A 279 -7.52 9.44 2.99
N ASN A 280 -6.83 10.22 2.17
CA ASN A 280 -7.30 10.63 0.84
C ASN A 280 -7.27 9.47 -0.14
N VAL A 281 -8.44 9.02 -0.57
CA VAL A 281 -8.61 7.90 -1.50
C VAL A 281 -9.70 8.22 -2.51
N LEU A 282 -9.34 8.26 -3.81
CA LEU A 282 -10.30 8.25 -4.90
C LEU A 282 -10.42 6.84 -5.46
N ARG A 283 -11.66 6.34 -5.53
CA ARG A 283 -11.92 4.96 -5.98
C ARG A 283 -12.20 4.93 -7.46
N GLY A 284 -11.63 3.91 -8.12
CA GLY A 284 -11.76 3.69 -9.56
C GLY A 284 -12.63 2.48 -9.94
N GLY A 285 -13.38 1.91 -8.99
CA GLY A 285 -14.17 0.69 -9.16
C GLY A 285 -13.71 -0.45 -8.22
N LEU A 286 -14.24 -1.64 -8.44
CA LEU A 286 -14.06 -2.82 -7.57
C LEU A 286 -14.50 -2.50 -6.13
N THR A 287 -15.65 -1.87 -5.99
CA THR A 287 -16.13 -1.41 -4.68
C THR A 287 -17.63 -1.10 -4.68
N PRO A 288 -18.36 -1.42 -3.59
CA PRO A 288 -19.72 -0.94 -3.40
C PRO A 288 -19.79 0.52 -2.90
N LYS A 289 -18.64 1.13 -2.59
CA LYS A 289 -18.57 2.52 -2.10
C LYS A 289 -18.72 3.51 -3.25
N HIS A 290 -19.02 4.78 -2.91
CA HIS A 290 -19.12 5.87 -3.88
C HIS A 290 -17.83 6.01 -4.72
N VAL A 291 -18.02 6.19 -6.03
CA VAL A 291 -16.97 6.51 -7.01
C VAL A 291 -17.28 7.89 -7.61
N ASP A 292 -16.45 8.87 -7.32
CA ASP A 292 -16.51 10.20 -7.92
C ASP A 292 -15.70 10.22 -9.21
N VAL A 293 -16.33 9.85 -10.31
CA VAL A 293 -15.64 9.75 -11.62
C VAL A 293 -15.04 11.08 -12.06
N PRO A 294 -15.73 12.23 -12.00
CA PRO A 294 -15.13 13.51 -12.37
C PRO A 294 -13.87 13.84 -11.58
N GLU A 295 -13.88 13.61 -10.27
CA GLU A 295 -12.73 13.90 -9.42
C GLU A 295 -11.60 12.87 -9.64
N LEU A 296 -11.93 11.59 -9.79
CA LEU A 296 -10.96 10.55 -10.15
C LEU A 296 -10.19 10.91 -11.43
N LEU A 297 -10.89 11.35 -12.49
CA LEU A 297 -10.28 11.75 -13.76
C LEU A 297 -9.40 13.01 -13.66
N ARG A 298 -9.54 13.82 -12.60
CA ARG A 298 -8.64 14.96 -12.31
C ARG A 298 -7.36 14.52 -11.63
N VAL A 299 -7.45 13.47 -10.81
CA VAL A 299 -6.32 12.98 -10.02
C VAL A 299 -5.45 12.03 -10.80
N LEU A 300 -6.05 11.18 -11.67
CA LEU A 300 -5.32 10.15 -12.40
C LEU A 300 -4.28 10.71 -13.36
N ASP A 301 -3.09 10.14 -13.28
CA ASP A 301 -2.07 10.23 -14.30
C ASP A 301 -2.25 9.06 -15.30
N PHE A 302 -2.46 9.40 -16.58
CA PHE A 302 -2.67 8.43 -17.65
C PHE A 302 -1.39 8.09 -18.42
N GLU A 303 -0.24 8.65 -18.01
CA GLU A 303 1.03 8.26 -18.64
C GLU A 303 1.30 6.78 -18.36
N PRO A 304 1.61 6.01 -19.42
CA PRO A 304 1.99 4.62 -19.25
C PRO A 304 3.27 4.53 -18.43
N ILE A 305 3.29 3.68 -17.43
CA ILE A 305 4.49 3.44 -16.64
C ILE A 305 5.03 2.05 -16.89
N ASP A 306 6.36 1.94 -16.94
CA ASP A 306 7.03 0.66 -16.77
C ASP A 306 6.79 0.16 -15.34
N LEU A 307 7.05 -1.14 -15.11
CA LEU A 307 6.78 -1.78 -13.83
C LEU A 307 7.45 -1.00 -12.67
N PRO A 308 6.67 -0.41 -11.73
CA PRO A 308 7.20 0.42 -10.65
C PRO A 308 7.79 -0.44 -9.51
N ILE A 309 8.56 -1.47 -9.88
CA ILE A 309 9.20 -2.38 -8.92
C ILE A 309 10.47 -1.72 -8.39
N VAL A 310 10.51 -1.55 -7.07
CA VAL A 310 11.68 -1.07 -6.34
C VAL A 310 12.46 -2.27 -5.79
N LEU A 311 13.73 -2.37 -6.17
CA LEU A 311 14.62 -3.39 -5.64
C LEU A 311 15.34 -2.85 -4.41
N PRO A 312 15.63 -3.72 -3.40
CA PRO A 312 16.42 -3.33 -2.25
C PRO A 312 17.86 -3.00 -2.65
N GLU A 313 18.38 -1.87 -2.20
CA GLU A 313 19.77 -1.44 -2.42
C GLU A 313 20.60 -1.61 -1.14
N PRO A 314 21.80 -2.18 -1.20
CA PRO A 314 22.70 -2.25 -0.06
C PRO A 314 23.02 -0.86 0.50
N ALA A 315 22.91 -0.67 1.82
CA ALA A 315 23.17 0.61 2.49
C ALA A 315 24.59 0.73 3.06
N GLY A 316 25.44 -0.32 2.92
CA GLY A 316 26.84 -0.33 3.38
C GLY A 316 27.03 -0.70 4.85
N ASP A 317 25.99 -0.77 5.63
CA ASP A 317 25.96 -1.12 7.06
C ASP A 317 25.35 -2.49 7.36
N GLY A 318 25.20 -3.31 6.33
CA GLY A 318 24.56 -4.62 6.42
C GLY A 318 23.05 -4.60 6.22
N SER A 319 22.41 -3.41 6.09
CA SER A 319 21.03 -3.29 5.72
C SER A 319 20.83 -3.08 4.22
N VAL A 320 19.58 -3.21 3.79
CA VAL A 320 19.13 -2.73 2.48
C VAL A 320 18.11 -1.61 2.69
N ARG A 321 18.09 -0.65 1.74
CA ARG A 321 17.12 0.45 1.72
C ARG A 321 16.23 0.33 0.49
N TYR A 322 15.00 0.81 0.63
CA TYR A 322 14.06 0.98 -0.47
C TYR A 322 13.95 2.48 -0.78
N ARG A 323 14.55 2.91 -1.89
CA ARG A 323 14.56 4.34 -2.25
C ARG A 323 13.21 4.79 -2.74
N THR A 324 12.70 5.88 -2.19
CA THR A 324 11.49 6.58 -2.63
C THR A 324 11.75 8.08 -2.63
N PRO A 325 11.02 8.85 -3.44
CA PRO A 325 11.09 10.31 -3.40
C PRO A 325 10.28 10.94 -2.25
N ALA A 326 9.56 10.14 -1.44
CA ALA A 326 8.69 10.62 -0.37
C ALA A 326 9.52 11.18 0.80
N PRO A 327 9.35 12.45 1.19
CA PRO A 327 10.03 13.04 2.32
C PRO A 327 9.47 12.55 3.68
N GLU A 328 8.25 12.02 3.69
CA GLU A 328 7.57 11.58 4.89
C GLU A 328 8.19 10.35 5.52
N PHE A 329 8.81 9.48 4.69
CA PHE A 329 9.32 8.20 5.17
C PHE A 329 10.53 7.69 4.41
N ALA A 330 11.32 6.88 5.13
CA ALA A 330 12.31 5.97 4.57
C ALA A 330 12.15 4.59 5.19
N LEU A 331 12.40 3.54 4.42
CA LEU A 331 12.29 2.16 4.87
C LEU A 331 13.60 1.40 4.61
N ARG A 332 14.09 0.74 5.67
CA ARG A 332 15.26 -0.14 5.63
C ARG A 332 14.89 -1.52 6.15
N ARG A 333 15.58 -2.54 5.66
CA ARG A 333 15.44 -3.91 6.13
C ARG A 333 16.81 -4.43 6.56
N PHE A 334 16.84 -5.11 7.70
CA PHE A 334 18.00 -5.82 8.21
C PHE A 334 17.67 -7.31 8.28
N ASP A 335 18.52 -8.11 7.62
CA ASP A 335 18.50 -9.57 7.71
C ASP A 335 19.64 -9.97 8.66
N LEU A 336 19.29 -10.31 9.91
CA LEU A 336 20.22 -10.59 10.99
C LEU A 336 20.49 -12.08 11.10
N THR A 337 21.76 -12.45 11.31
CA THR A 337 22.15 -13.84 11.56
C THR A 337 22.36 -14.09 13.06
N ALA A 338 22.07 -15.30 13.52
CA ALA A 338 22.32 -15.69 14.91
C ALA A 338 23.81 -15.49 15.28
N GLY A 339 24.06 -14.91 16.45
CA GLY A 339 25.42 -14.67 16.96
C GLY A 339 26.18 -13.55 16.23
N SER A 340 25.55 -12.82 15.32
CA SER A 340 26.14 -11.62 14.70
C SER A 340 26.41 -10.53 15.76
N ALA A 341 27.33 -9.64 15.42
CA ALA A 341 27.56 -8.43 16.21
C ALA A 341 26.28 -7.58 16.29
N LEU A 342 26.17 -6.74 17.33
CA LEU A 342 25.13 -5.75 17.45
C LEU A 342 25.16 -4.78 16.26
N VAL A 343 24.02 -4.65 15.57
CA VAL A 343 23.88 -3.79 14.41
C VAL A 343 23.15 -2.50 14.83
N PRO A 344 23.71 -1.31 14.57
CA PRO A 344 22.98 -0.07 14.82
C PRO A 344 21.78 0.04 13.87
N LEU A 345 20.60 0.34 14.42
CA LEU A 345 19.36 0.41 13.62
C LEU A 345 18.99 1.83 13.22
N THR A 346 19.42 2.83 14.00
CA THR A 346 18.93 4.20 13.86
C THR A 346 20.02 5.12 13.30
N GLU A 347 19.66 5.84 12.25
CA GLU A 347 20.14 7.19 12.00
C GLU A 347 19.41 8.16 12.94
N ALA A 348 19.82 9.41 13.04
CA ALA A 348 19.15 10.39 13.90
C ALA A 348 17.69 10.61 13.49
N GLY A 349 16.75 10.50 14.42
CA GLY A 349 15.32 10.77 14.15
C GLY A 349 14.38 9.73 14.75
N PRO A 350 13.06 9.97 14.70
CA PRO A 350 12.07 9.03 15.21
C PRO A 350 11.96 7.83 14.28
N GLY A 351 11.72 6.65 14.86
CA GLY A 351 11.58 5.42 14.07
C GLY A 351 10.67 4.36 14.67
N ILE A 352 10.20 3.48 13.82
CA ILE A 352 9.49 2.26 14.21
C ILE A 352 10.30 1.07 13.72
N VAL A 353 10.65 0.17 14.63
CA VAL A 353 11.31 -1.10 14.34
C VAL A 353 10.26 -2.21 14.42
N LEU A 354 10.07 -2.94 13.32
CA LEU A 354 9.11 -4.03 13.19
C LEU A 354 9.86 -5.35 12.94
N CYS A 355 9.66 -6.36 13.77
CA CYS A 355 10.19 -7.71 13.55
C CYS A 355 9.22 -8.53 12.69
N THR A 356 9.68 -9.06 11.56
CA THR A 356 8.88 -9.88 10.64
C THR A 356 9.27 -11.34 10.62
N GLU A 357 10.51 -11.68 11.05
CA GLU A 357 11.00 -13.05 11.14
C GLU A 357 11.94 -13.22 12.35
N GLY A 358 11.88 -14.38 13.00
CA GLY A 358 12.71 -14.70 14.16
C GLY A 358 12.35 -13.92 15.41
N SER A 359 13.34 -13.69 16.27
CA SER A 359 13.26 -12.84 17.45
C SER A 359 14.49 -11.94 17.54
N VAL A 360 14.29 -10.70 17.97
CA VAL A 360 15.32 -9.66 18.01
C VAL A 360 15.35 -9.00 19.37
N ARG A 361 16.55 -8.87 19.91
CA ARG A 361 16.82 -8.09 21.10
C ARG A 361 17.29 -6.70 20.69
N LEU A 362 16.57 -5.67 21.12
CA LEU A 362 16.97 -4.27 20.99
C LEU A 362 17.67 -3.84 22.28
N LEU A 363 18.77 -3.12 22.13
CA LEU A 363 19.60 -2.61 23.25
C LEU A 363 19.79 -1.13 23.13
N GLN A 364 19.63 -0.40 24.26
CA GLN A 364 19.87 1.04 24.34
C GLN A 364 20.26 1.42 25.77
N GLY A 365 21.46 1.98 25.97
CA GLY A 365 21.87 2.58 27.26
C GLY A 365 21.66 1.67 28.50
N GLY A 366 21.78 0.35 28.35
CA GLY A 366 21.51 -0.65 29.41
C GLY A 366 20.07 -1.12 29.50
N SER A 367 19.15 -0.57 28.71
CA SER A 367 17.77 -1.07 28.54
C SER A 367 17.73 -2.12 27.45
N GLU A 368 16.84 -3.10 27.61
CA GLU A 368 16.63 -4.21 26.67
C GLU A 368 15.14 -4.37 26.36
N LEU A 369 14.83 -4.62 25.08
CA LEU A 369 13.48 -4.93 24.62
C LEU A 369 13.53 -6.10 23.63
N MET A 370 12.72 -7.13 23.89
CA MET A 370 12.57 -8.29 22.99
C MET A 370 11.42 -8.05 22.00
N LEU A 371 11.69 -8.27 20.72
CA LEU A 371 10.67 -8.26 19.67
C LEU A 371 10.56 -9.64 19.06
N GLU A 372 9.40 -10.23 19.18
CA GLU A 372 8.99 -11.43 18.46
C GLU A 372 8.37 -11.03 17.10
N ARG A 373 8.10 -12.01 16.26
CA ARG A 373 7.44 -11.78 14.95
C ARG A 373 6.11 -11.05 15.10
N GLY A 374 5.92 -9.98 14.37
CA GLY A 374 4.75 -9.10 14.42
C GLY A 374 4.81 -8.06 15.54
N ALA A 375 5.83 -8.08 16.38
CA ALA A 375 6.05 -7.08 17.42
C ALA A 375 6.86 -5.90 16.89
N ALA A 376 6.63 -4.71 17.46
CA ALA A 376 7.32 -3.48 17.09
C ALA A 376 7.79 -2.67 18.29
N ALA A 377 8.73 -1.76 18.03
CA ALA A 377 9.20 -0.78 19.00
C ALA A 377 9.09 0.64 18.43
N TRP A 378 8.72 1.59 19.27
CA TRP A 378 8.87 3.01 19.04
C TRP A 378 10.24 3.48 19.54
N ILE A 379 10.96 4.20 18.70
CA ILE A 379 12.23 4.85 19.01
C ILE A 379 12.01 6.33 18.81
N SER A 380 12.10 7.13 19.90
CA SER A 380 11.97 8.58 19.81
C SER A 380 13.25 9.22 19.26
N ALA A 381 13.17 10.44 18.78
CA ALA A 381 14.37 11.19 18.35
C ALA A 381 15.36 11.45 19.50
N ALA A 382 14.90 11.41 20.75
CA ALA A 382 15.75 11.51 21.93
C ALA A 382 16.48 10.19 22.26
N ASP A 383 16.07 9.08 21.69
CA ASP A 383 16.73 7.79 21.84
C ASP A 383 17.96 7.72 20.91
N SER A 384 19.11 7.42 21.46
CA SER A 384 20.37 7.29 20.71
C SER A 384 20.93 5.88 20.83
N ASP A 385 21.73 5.48 19.82
CA ASP A 385 22.50 4.23 19.82
C ASP A 385 21.65 2.96 20.08
N VAL A 386 20.48 2.88 19.44
CA VAL A 386 19.65 1.66 19.47
C VAL A 386 20.28 0.61 18.56
N ARG A 387 20.56 -0.55 19.13
CA ARG A 387 21.21 -1.68 18.42
C ARG A 387 20.34 -2.92 18.49
N ALA A 388 20.45 -3.74 17.44
CA ALA A 388 19.71 -5.00 17.34
C ALA A 388 20.63 -6.21 17.26
N GLN A 389 20.17 -7.32 17.78
CA GLN A 389 20.80 -8.62 17.66
C GLN A 389 19.74 -9.71 17.52
N ALA A 390 19.94 -10.64 16.59
CA ALA A 390 19.11 -11.86 16.50
C ALA A 390 19.40 -12.78 17.68
N VAL A 391 18.35 -13.40 18.27
CA VAL A 391 18.48 -14.18 19.51
C VAL A 391 18.67 -15.67 19.20
N ASP A 392 17.67 -16.37 18.70
CA ASP A 392 17.65 -17.84 18.61
C ASP A 392 17.76 -18.36 17.16
N GLY A 393 18.17 -17.54 16.22
CA GLY A 393 18.24 -17.91 14.80
C GLY A 393 18.34 -16.68 13.91
N PRO A 394 18.18 -16.84 12.59
CA PRO A 394 18.06 -15.68 11.72
C PRO A 394 16.81 -14.86 12.05
N ALA A 395 16.89 -13.56 11.89
CA ALA A 395 15.79 -12.65 12.13
C ALA A 395 15.75 -11.55 11.08
N GLN A 396 14.56 -11.01 10.85
CA GLN A 396 14.38 -9.90 9.91
C GLN A 396 13.64 -8.75 10.62
N VAL A 397 14.16 -7.54 10.49
CA VAL A 397 13.51 -6.34 10.99
C VAL A 397 13.43 -5.28 9.89
N PHE A 398 12.31 -4.56 9.90
CA PHE A 398 12.12 -3.35 9.12
C PHE A 398 12.26 -2.15 10.05
N CYS A 399 12.99 -1.14 9.59
CA CYS A 399 13.14 0.14 10.27
C CYS A 399 12.52 1.22 9.40
N ALA A 400 11.40 1.77 9.88
CA ALA A 400 10.76 2.93 9.30
C ALA A 400 11.22 4.18 10.03
N CYS A 401 11.63 5.20 9.30
CA CYS A 401 11.98 6.51 9.85
C CYS A 401 11.45 7.62 8.94
N VAL A 402 11.58 8.87 9.37
CA VAL A 402 11.28 10.02 8.50
C VAL A 402 12.27 10.05 7.35
N GLY A 403 11.79 10.35 6.14
CA GLY A 403 12.63 10.50 4.97
C GLY A 403 13.63 11.64 5.14
N GLY A 404 14.85 11.45 4.65
CA GLY A 404 15.80 12.56 4.54
C GLY A 404 15.57 13.33 3.25
N THR A 405 15.94 14.59 3.23
CA THR A 405 16.06 15.35 1.97
C THR A 405 17.03 14.59 1.04
N PRO A 406 16.70 14.33 -0.21
CA PRO A 406 17.52 13.56 -1.15
C PRO A 406 18.90 14.17 -1.38
#